data_0fa8a6ec3a430f9ef7d78f65cc8f9e83
#
_entry.id   0fa8a6ec3a430f9ef7d78f65cc8f9e83
#
_cell.length_a   1.000
_cell.length_b   1.000
_cell.length_c   1.000
_cell.angle_alpha   90.00
_cell.angle_beta   90.00
_cell.angle_gamma   90.00
#
_symmetry.space_group_name_H-M   'P 1'
#
loop_
_entity.id
_entity.type
_entity.pdbx_description
1 polymer ?
#
loop_
_entity_poly.entity_id
_entity_poly.type
_entity_poly.pdbx_seq_one_letter_code
_entity_poly.pdbx_strand_id
1 'polypeptide(L)'
;VSRNILQLFIFWELVGVSSYLLIGFWHERSSAAAAAKKAFIMTRLGDFGFLFSIIYLFNLNSNYLEIPILYEAILNEEISSGVATILAAGFLIGGIGKSAQFPLHNWLPDAMEGPTSVSALIHSATMVTAGVFLIARLFPLFQISELMPLIAIVGALTAFISATMALTTTDIKRVLAYSTISQLGYMFMALGLGAYTAAIFHLFTHAFFKAGLFLSSGSVHHAAGTFNMKYMGGLKNNMKFTYYSMLICSLSLAGLFPLSGFWSKDEIILSAYLYGGFLGNICLIIGLFVAFLTAFYMFRAVTLTFMGEFRGGGDKESEDLKKNNLPVPATVEHVHLGESPKNMVYPILLLSFFAIFIGYLVNPVFSNIIFIDKHLFGVFLEKSLEIFHFHGHHSFNFSIALVSSFVAILGILFGINTYRNKIEISKNKFFLSINNFLDKKYFMDHLYEKIVVENIFYEIICWGSEWVDKNIFDGININLSKLTSRLSLRSLRLQDGQIHTYSLAMIMFASVAIFVMVLIG
;
A
#
# COMPACT_ATOMS: atom_id res chain seq x y z
N VAL A 1 -14.19 -14.04 1.64
CA VAL A 1 -15.46 -14.78 1.76
C VAL A 1 -15.97 -14.82 3.20
N SER A 2 -15.22 -14.24 4.16
CA SER A 2 -15.66 -14.18 5.56
C SER A 2 -16.91 -13.32 5.73
N ARG A 3 -17.86 -13.78 6.55
CA ARG A 3 -19.00 -13.00 7.02
C ARG A 3 -18.70 -12.25 8.32
N ASN A 4 -17.61 -12.60 8.99
CA ASN A 4 -17.22 -12.06 10.29
C ASN A 4 -15.97 -11.18 10.15
N ILE A 5 -15.99 -9.98 10.72
CA ILE A 5 -14.90 -9.00 10.63
C ILE A 5 -13.65 -9.48 11.39
N LEU A 6 -13.81 -10.15 12.53
CA LEU A 6 -12.68 -10.71 13.27
C LEU A 6 -11.99 -11.82 12.48
N GLN A 7 -12.77 -12.71 11.84
CA GLN A 7 -12.22 -13.74 10.97
C GLN A 7 -11.50 -13.10 9.77
N LEU A 8 -12.05 -12.02 9.19
CA LEU A 8 -11.39 -11.26 8.12
C LEU A 8 -10.05 -10.71 8.60
N PHE A 9 -9.99 -10.16 9.83
CA PHE A 9 -8.75 -9.65 10.42
C PHE A 9 -7.70 -10.74 10.63
N ILE A 10 -8.07 -11.93 11.10
CA ILE A 10 -7.13 -13.06 11.27
C ILE A 10 -6.46 -13.39 9.93
N PHE A 11 -7.22 -13.53 8.84
CA PHE A 11 -6.65 -13.79 7.52
C PHE A 11 -5.89 -12.59 6.95
N TRP A 12 -6.29 -11.37 7.29
CA TRP A 12 -5.58 -10.14 6.95
C TRP A 12 -4.17 -10.11 7.54
N GLU A 13 -4.04 -10.59 8.78
CA GLU A 13 -2.77 -10.74 9.46
C GLU A 13 -1.90 -11.85 8.84
N LEU A 14 -2.51 -12.97 8.49
CA LEU A 14 -1.81 -14.08 7.80
C LEU A 14 -1.28 -13.64 6.43
N VAL A 15 -2.00 -12.79 5.70
CA VAL A 15 -1.49 -12.18 4.45
C VAL A 15 -0.26 -11.31 4.74
N GLY A 16 -0.25 -10.57 5.86
CA GLY A 16 0.92 -9.78 6.29
C GLY A 16 2.15 -10.66 6.55
N VAL A 17 1.99 -11.75 7.30
CA VAL A 17 3.07 -12.71 7.59
C VAL A 17 3.54 -13.41 6.30
N SER A 18 2.61 -13.87 5.47
CA SER A 18 2.96 -14.53 4.20
C SER A 18 3.75 -13.60 3.29
N SER A 19 3.36 -12.33 3.19
CA SER A 19 4.09 -11.34 2.39
C SER A 19 5.48 -11.06 2.94
N TYR A 20 5.65 -11.00 4.26
CA TYR A 20 6.95 -10.88 4.93
C TYR A 20 7.89 -12.00 4.50
N LEU A 21 7.43 -13.26 4.58
CA LEU A 21 8.22 -14.43 4.19
C LEU A 21 8.55 -14.45 2.69
N LEU A 22 7.59 -14.05 1.85
CA LEU A 22 7.75 -14.04 0.40
C LEU A 22 8.66 -12.90 -0.09
N ILE A 23 8.59 -11.70 0.49
CA ILE A 23 9.49 -10.58 0.18
C ILE A 23 10.91 -10.91 0.65
N GLY A 24 11.02 -11.49 1.85
CA GLY A 24 12.27 -11.95 2.44
C GLY A 24 12.75 -13.31 1.95
N PHE A 25 12.27 -13.81 0.79
CA PHE A 25 12.62 -15.12 0.27
C PHE A 25 14.14 -15.35 0.21
N TRP A 26 14.87 -14.34 -0.23
CA TRP A 26 16.33 -14.33 -0.21
C TRP A 26 16.86 -13.61 1.05
N HIS A 27 16.47 -14.07 2.23
CA HIS A 27 16.78 -13.45 3.52
C HIS A 27 18.29 -13.33 3.81
N GLU A 28 19.13 -14.10 3.13
CA GLU A 28 20.59 -13.97 3.18
C GLU A 28 21.09 -12.62 2.64
N ARG A 29 20.29 -11.98 1.76
CA ARG A 29 20.56 -10.63 1.26
C ARG A 29 20.04 -9.62 2.27
N SER A 30 20.93 -8.76 2.78
CA SER A 30 20.53 -7.73 3.76
C SER A 30 19.44 -6.80 3.24
N SER A 31 19.45 -6.48 1.92
CA SER A 31 18.42 -5.66 1.27
C SER A 31 17.03 -6.33 1.31
N ALA A 32 16.94 -7.63 1.01
CA ALA A 32 15.68 -8.36 1.03
C ALA A 32 15.14 -8.51 2.46
N ALA A 33 16.02 -8.81 3.43
CA ALA A 33 15.64 -8.88 4.84
C ALA A 33 15.13 -7.51 5.37
N ALA A 34 15.80 -6.41 5.00
CA ALA A 34 15.38 -5.05 5.37
C ALA A 34 14.04 -4.67 4.71
N ALA A 35 13.86 -4.99 3.42
CA ALA A 35 12.62 -4.74 2.68
C ALA A 35 11.43 -5.51 3.28
N ALA A 36 11.64 -6.78 3.66
CA ALA A 36 10.61 -7.59 4.32
C ALA A 36 10.20 -6.99 5.67
N LYS A 37 11.17 -6.60 6.52
CA LYS A 37 10.91 -5.93 7.80
C LYS A 37 10.14 -4.63 7.61
N LYS A 38 10.58 -3.78 6.65
CA LYS A 38 9.91 -2.50 6.34
C LYS A 38 8.47 -2.73 5.92
N ALA A 39 8.22 -3.67 4.99
CA ALA A 39 6.87 -4.00 4.53
C ALA A 39 5.98 -4.49 5.69
N PHE A 40 6.49 -5.37 6.54
CA PHE A 40 5.76 -5.89 7.70
C PHE A 40 5.40 -4.79 8.70
N ILE A 41 6.38 -3.97 9.12
CA ILE A 41 6.16 -2.91 10.11
C ILE A 41 5.17 -1.86 9.57
N MET A 42 5.34 -1.40 8.32
CA MET A 42 4.48 -0.38 7.73
C MET A 42 3.04 -0.84 7.58
N THR A 43 2.82 -2.10 7.18
CA THR A 43 1.46 -2.64 7.10
C THR A 43 0.87 -2.87 8.48
N ARG A 44 1.68 -3.26 9.46
CA ARG A 44 1.25 -3.47 10.84
C ARG A 44 0.79 -2.18 11.51
N LEU A 45 1.40 -1.04 11.19
CA LEU A 45 0.91 0.27 11.66
C LEU A 45 -0.54 0.51 11.22
N GLY A 46 -0.89 0.13 9.99
CA GLY A 46 -2.28 0.17 9.52
C GLY A 46 -3.20 -0.78 10.30
N ASP A 47 -2.73 -1.97 10.59
CA ASP A 47 -3.50 -3.03 11.24
C ASP A 47 -3.92 -2.67 12.68
N PHE A 48 -3.19 -1.79 13.38
CA PHE A 48 -3.64 -1.23 14.67
C PHE A 48 -4.96 -0.47 14.55
N GLY A 49 -5.14 0.33 13.49
CA GLY A 49 -6.41 1.01 13.23
C GLY A 49 -7.56 0.03 13.01
N PHE A 50 -7.31 -1.01 12.22
CA PHE A 50 -8.30 -2.07 11.98
C PHE A 50 -8.68 -2.78 13.27
N LEU A 51 -7.71 -3.19 14.08
CA LEU A 51 -7.93 -3.84 15.38
C LEU A 51 -8.72 -2.95 16.34
N PHE A 52 -8.40 -1.65 16.38
CA PHE A 52 -9.16 -0.68 17.18
C PHE A 52 -10.64 -0.68 16.80
N SER A 53 -10.97 -0.65 15.50
CA SER A 53 -12.36 -0.71 15.04
C SER A 53 -13.05 -2.02 15.44
N ILE A 54 -12.36 -3.15 15.42
CA ILE A 54 -12.90 -4.43 15.86
C ILE A 54 -13.23 -4.39 17.36
N ILE A 55 -12.29 -3.90 18.18
CA ILE A 55 -12.49 -3.79 19.64
C ILE A 55 -13.65 -2.84 19.94
N TYR A 56 -13.74 -1.73 19.21
CA TYR A 56 -14.82 -0.77 19.40
C TYR A 56 -16.19 -1.35 19.00
N LEU A 57 -16.29 -2.05 17.86
CA LEU A 57 -17.50 -2.79 17.46
C LEU A 57 -17.90 -3.83 18.49
N PHE A 58 -16.95 -4.61 18.99
CA PHE A 58 -17.20 -5.62 20.03
C PHE A 58 -17.77 -5.02 21.31
N ASN A 59 -17.27 -3.85 21.73
CA ASN A 59 -17.76 -3.14 22.91
C ASN A 59 -19.17 -2.53 22.70
N LEU A 60 -19.52 -2.15 21.48
CA LEU A 60 -20.88 -1.68 21.16
C LEU A 60 -21.87 -2.84 21.23
N ASN A 61 -21.60 -3.88 20.46
CA ASN A 61 -22.35 -5.12 20.44
C ASN A 61 -21.50 -6.19 19.75
N SER A 62 -21.22 -7.30 20.43
CA SER A 62 -20.41 -8.39 19.91
C SER A 62 -20.95 -8.98 18.59
N ASN A 63 -22.27 -8.91 18.36
CA ASN A 63 -22.92 -9.39 17.15
C ASN A 63 -22.60 -8.51 15.93
N TYR A 64 -22.21 -7.25 16.10
CA TYR A 64 -21.82 -6.35 15.00
C TYR A 64 -20.52 -6.77 14.30
N LEU A 65 -19.80 -7.74 14.84
CA LEU A 65 -18.69 -8.39 14.12
C LEU A 65 -19.18 -9.23 12.93
N GLU A 66 -20.45 -9.65 12.92
CA GLU A 66 -21.08 -10.28 11.76
C GLU A 66 -21.53 -9.21 10.77
N ILE A 67 -20.97 -9.19 9.56
CA ILE A 67 -21.21 -8.15 8.54
C ILE A 67 -22.71 -8.01 8.20
N PRO A 68 -23.50 -9.08 8.06
CA PRO A 68 -24.95 -8.93 7.81
C PRO A 68 -25.67 -8.22 8.95
N ILE A 69 -25.34 -8.54 10.21
CA ILE A 69 -25.95 -7.90 11.39
C ILE A 69 -25.53 -6.43 11.48
N LEU A 70 -24.26 -6.12 11.18
CA LEU A 70 -23.77 -4.74 11.09
C LEU A 70 -24.56 -3.95 10.03
N TYR A 71 -24.87 -4.56 8.90
CA TYR A 71 -25.67 -3.91 7.86
C TYR A 71 -27.12 -3.64 8.30
N GLU A 72 -27.74 -4.59 8.99
CA GLU A 72 -29.07 -4.40 9.58
C GLU A 72 -29.07 -3.26 10.62
N ALA A 73 -28.05 -3.20 11.47
CA ALA A 73 -27.88 -2.13 12.45
C ALA A 73 -27.72 -0.74 11.80
N ILE A 74 -27.03 -0.68 10.66
CA ILE A 74 -26.89 0.55 9.87
C ILE A 74 -28.25 0.97 9.28
N LEU A 75 -29.03 0.04 8.73
CA LEU A 75 -30.34 0.31 8.16
C LEU A 75 -31.37 0.75 9.21
N ASN A 76 -31.28 0.19 10.41
CA ASN A 76 -32.14 0.53 11.54
C ASN A 76 -31.70 1.82 12.26
N GLU A 77 -30.67 2.52 11.76
CA GLU A 77 -30.11 3.74 12.36
C GLU A 77 -29.56 3.53 13.81
N GLU A 78 -29.22 2.28 14.18
CA GLU A 78 -28.64 1.96 15.50
C GLU A 78 -27.20 2.50 15.62
N ILE A 79 -26.53 2.71 14.48
CA ILE A 79 -25.17 3.25 14.40
C ILE A 79 -25.23 4.70 13.92
N SER A 80 -24.92 5.64 14.82
CA SER A 80 -24.85 7.06 14.46
C SER A 80 -23.68 7.38 13.51
N SER A 81 -23.81 8.45 12.71
CA SER A 81 -22.75 8.90 11.78
C SER A 81 -21.40 9.12 12.49
N GLY A 82 -21.39 9.67 13.72
CA GLY A 82 -20.16 9.86 14.49
C GLY A 82 -19.49 8.54 14.87
N VAL A 83 -20.24 7.54 15.30
CA VAL A 83 -19.72 6.19 15.60
C VAL A 83 -19.21 5.54 14.31
N ALA A 84 -19.98 5.63 13.23
CA ALA A 84 -19.56 5.12 11.93
C ALA A 84 -18.25 5.77 11.43
N THR A 85 -18.10 7.07 11.67
CA THR A 85 -16.86 7.81 11.29
C THR A 85 -15.64 7.30 12.05
N ILE A 86 -15.76 7.05 13.36
CA ILE A 86 -14.66 6.48 14.17
C ILE A 86 -14.28 5.07 13.68
N LEU A 87 -15.29 4.21 13.46
CA LEU A 87 -15.08 2.86 12.96
C LEU A 87 -14.45 2.86 11.57
N ALA A 88 -15.02 3.65 10.66
CA ALA A 88 -14.53 3.78 9.30
C ALA A 88 -13.09 4.33 9.26
N ALA A 89 -12.71 5.24 10.16
CA ALA A 89 -11.35 5.76 10.26
C ALA A 89 -10.35 4.63 10.57
N GLY A 90 -10.63 3.77 11.53
CA GLY A 90 -9.74 2.64 11.85
C GLY A 90 -9.65 1.62 10.71
N PHE A 91 -10.75 1.27 10.06
CA PHE A 91 -10.74 0.40 8.87
C PHE A 91 -10.00 1.06 7.70
N LEU A 92 -10.15 2.37 7.50
CA LEU A 92 -9.43 3.12 6.47
C LEU A 92 -7.92 3.08 6.69
N ILE A 93 -7.44 3.26 7.92
CA ILE A 93 -6.01 3.18 8.27
C ILE A 93 -5.46 1.78 7.94
N GLY A 94 -6.21 0.71 8.28
CA GLY A 94 -5.88 -0.66 7.87
C GLY A 94 -5.79 -0.82 6.35
N GLY A 95 -6.76 -0.28 5.63
CA GLY A 95 -6.79 -0.26 4.16
C GLY A 95 -5.61 0.49 3.55
N ILE A 96 -5.25 1.67 4.10
CA ILE A 96 -4.11 2.49 3.69
C ILE A 96 -2.80 1.70 3.83
N GLY A 97 -2.61 0.98 4.93
CA GLY A 97 -1.41 0.19 5.19
C GLY A 97 -1.18 -0.91 4.14
N LYS A 98 -2.17 -1.79 3.92
CA LYS A 98 -2.04 -2.91 2.96
C LYS A 98 -2.05 -2.45 1.51
N SER A 99 -2.86 -1.44 1.16
CA SER A 99 -2.94 -0.92 -0.21
C SER A 99 -1.88 0.12 -0.54
N ALA A 100 -0.90 0.31 0.33
CA ALA A 100 0.20 1.26 0.13
C ALA A 100 -0.30 2.64 -0.31
N GLN A 101 -1.35 3.16 0.35
CA GLN A 101 -1.81 4.51 0.12
C GLN A 101 -0.98 5.51 0.92
N PHE A 102 -0.94 6.76 0.45
CA PHE A 102 -0.29 7.83 1.20
C PHE A 102 -0.95 7.99 2.58
N PRO A 103 -0.17 8.10 3.66
CA PRO A 103 1.29 8.18 3.73
C PRO A 103 2.05 6.83 3.81
N LEU A 104 1.40 5.68 3.97
CA LEU A 104 2.04 4.37 4.20
C LEU A 104 2.43 3.62 2.90
N HIS A 105 2.94 4.32 1.88
CA HIS A 105 3.19 3.74 0.54
C HIS A 105 4.63 3.30 0.27
N ASN A 106 5.60 3.72 1.07
CA ASN A 106 7.03 3.60 0.77
C ASN A 106 7.60 2.17 0.88
N TRP A 107 6.85 1.23 1.48
CA TRP A 107 7.28 -0.16 1.58
C TRP A 107 7.14 -0.93 0.26
N LEU A 108 6.17 -0.54 -0.59
CA LEU A 108 5.81 -1.31 -1.78
C LEU A 108 6.91 -1.34 -2.85
N PRO A 109 7.59 -0.23 -3.20
CA PRO A 109 8.71 -0.27 -4.14
C PRO A 109 9.92 -1.05 -3.63
N ASP A 110 10.13 -1.11 -2.31
CA ASP A 110 11.23 -1.87 -1.71
C ASP A 110 10.90 -3.37 -1.66
N ALA A 111 9.62 -3.76 -1.62
CA ALA A 111 9.15 -5.15 -1.74
C ALA A 111 9.55 -5.83 -3.06
N MET A 112 10.10 -5.07 -4.05
CA MET A 112 10.64 -5.60 -5.31
C MET A 112 11.90 -6.44 -5.14
N GLU A 113 12.50 -6.49 -3.96
CA GLU A 113 13.61 -7.38 -3.62
C GLU A 113 13.22 -8.88 -3.66
N GLY A 114 11.95 -9.20 -3.51
CA GLY A 114 11.43 -10.57 -3.65
C GLY A 114 11.43 -11.09 -5.08
N PRO A 115 11.22 -12.41 -5.28
CA PRO A 115 11.10 -13.02 -6.61
C PRO A 115 10.01 -12.35 -7.47
N THR A 116 10.22 -12.31 -8.80
CA THR A 116 9.27 -11.62 -9.68
C THR A 116 7.87 -12.27 -9.71
N SER A 117 7.78 -13.58 -9.53
CA SER A 117 6.50 -14.29 -9.38
C SER A 117 5.75 -13.84 -8.12
N VAL A 118 6.47 -13.61 -7.03
CA VAL A 118 5.93 -13.04 -5.78
C VAL A 118 5.48 -11.60 -6.00
N SER A 119 6.28 -10.79 -6.70
CA SER A 119 5.88 -9.43 -7.06
C SER A 119 4.60 -9.43 -7.89
N ALA A 120 4.47 -10.33 -8.88
CA ALA A 120 3.25 -10.48 -9.66
C ALA A 120 2.04 -10.82 -8.77
N LEU A 121 2.18 -11.75 -7.82
CA LEU A 121 1.12 -12.16 -6.91
C LEU A 121 0.69 -11.01 -5.98
N ILE A 122 1.64 -10.40 -5.27
CA ILE A 122 1.38 -9.36 -4.26
C ILE A 122 0.74 -8.13 -4.88
N HIS A 123 1.24 -7.68 -6.07
CA HIS A 123 0.90 -6.38 -6.65
C HIS A 123 -0.25 -6.41 -7.65
N SER A 124 -0.72 -7.58 -8.10
CA SER A 124 -1.82 -7.65 -9.07
C SER A 124 -3.19 -7.80 -8.41
N ALA A 125 -3.37 -8.80 -7.53
CA ALA A 125 -4.70 -9.22 -7.10
C ALA A 125 -4.84 -9.62 -5.62
N THR A 126 -3.75 -9.61 -4.82
CA THR A 126 -3.81 -10.18 -3.47
C THR A 126 -3.61 -9.14 -2.37
N MET A 127 -2.39 -8.94 -1.88
CA MET A 127 -2.16 -8.13 -0.68
C MET A 127 -2.56 -6.67 -0.86
N VAL A 128 -2.11 -6.06 -1.96
CA VAL A 128 -2.32 -4.61 -2.17
C VAL A 128 -3.76 -4.25 -2.52
N THR A 129 -4.56 -5.19 -2.97
CA THR A 129 -5.98 -4.99 -3.26
C THR A 129 -6.87 -5.16 -2.02
N ALA A 130 -6.31 -5.67 -0.92
CA ALA A 130 -7.05 -5.96 0.30
C ALA A 130 -7.70 -4.71 0.91
N GLY A 131 -7.04 -3.54 0.88
CA GLY A 131 -7.64 -2.30 1.39
C GLY A 131 -8.81 -1.81 0.54
N VAL A 132 -8.71 -1.91 -0.79
CA VAL A 132 -9.84 -1.63 -1.70
C VAL A 132 -11.01 -2.57 -1.38
N PHE A 133 -10.72 -3.87 -1.23
CA PHE A 133 -11.71 -4.87 -0.85
C PHE A 133 -12.34 -4.57 0.52
N LEU A 134 -11.57 -4.17 1.52
CA LEU A 134 -12.08 -3.87 2.85
C LEU A 134 -13.07 -2.71 2.83
N ILE A 135 -12.71 -1.59 2.17
CA ILE A 135 -13.60 -0.43 2.04
C ILE A 135 -14.86 -0.82 1.25
N ALA A 136 -14.69 -1.57 0.16
CA ALA A 136 -15.82 -2.05 -0.63
C ALA A 136 -16.71 -3.02 0.17
N ARG A 137 -16.13 -3.90 0.99
CA ARG A 137 -16.87 -4.86 1.83
C ARG A 137 -17.63 -4.19 2.95
N LEU A 138 -17.15 -3.08 3.48
CA LEU A 138 -17.80 -2.30 4.51
C LEU A 138 -18.37 -0.98 3.96
N PHE A 139 -18.65 -0.93 2.66
CA PHE A 139 -19.06 0.28 1.97
C PHE A 139 -20.27 1.00 2.61
N PRO A 140 -21.34 0.30 3.08
CA PRO A 140 -22.44 0.96 3.79
C PRO A 140 -22.00 1.73 5.05
N LEU A 141 -21.03 1.19 5.80
CA LEU A 141 -20.48 1.87 6.97
C LEU A 141 -19.73 3.15 6.56
N PHE A 142 -18.93 3.07 5.49
CA PHE A 142 -18.22 4.22 4.97
C PHE A 142 -19.17 5.29 4.43
N GLN A 143 -20.28 4.90 3.83
CA GLN A 143 -21.24 5.82 3.24
C GLN A 143 -21.96 6.68 4.27
N ILE A 144 -22.32 6.13 5.44
CA ILE A 144 -22.91 6.91 6.54
C ILE A 144 -21.87 7.70 7.33
N SER A 145 -20.57 7.44 7.10
CA SER A 145 -19.47 8.18 7.72
C SER A 145 -19.15 9.47 6.94
N GLU A 146 -18.50 10.42 7.62
CA GLU A 146 -18.05 11.67 6.99
C GLU A 146 -16.71 11.54 6.25
N LEU A 147 -16.20 10.30 6.06
CA LEU A 147 -14.85 10.05 5.53
C LEU A 147 -14.78 9.87 4.01
N MET A 148 -15.90 9.78 3.31
CA MET A 148 -15.90 9.57 1.86
C MET A 148 -15.04 10.61 1.09
N PRO A 149 -15.14 11.93 1.37
CA PRO A 149 -14.29 12.91 0.73
C PRO A 149 -12.79 12.70 1.04
N LEU A 150 -12.45 12.30 2.27
CA LEU A 150 -11.07 12.01 2.66
C LEU A 150 -10.50 10.82 1.88
N ILE A 151 -11.29 9.75 1.70
CA ILE A 151 -10.89 8.58 0.90
C ILE A 151 -10.60 8.99 -0.55
N ALA A 152 -11.45 9.83 -1.14
CA ALA A 152 -11.25 10.35 -2.49
C ALA A 152 -9.95 11.17 -2.61
N ILE A 153 -9.68 12.06 -1.65
CA ILE A 153 -8.48 12.90 -1.61
C ILE A 153 -7.22 12.03 -1.43
N VAL A 154 -7.21 11.09 -0.48
CA VAL A 154 -6.09 10.16 -0.26
C VAL A 154 -5.80 9.35 -1.51
N GLY A 155 -6.85 8.84 -2.17
CA GLY A 155 -6.72 8.11 -3.43
C GLY A 155 -6.13 8.96 -4.56
N ALA A 156 -6.67 10.16 -4.79
CA ALA A 156 -6.19 11.08 -5.81
C ALA A 156 -4.73 11.52 -5.57
N LEU A 157 -4.38 11.87 -4.33
CA LEU A 157 -3.03 12.25 -3.93
C LEU A 157 -2.04 11.10 -4.12
N THR A 158 -2.42 9.89 -3.71
CA THR A 158 -1.61 8.68 -3.89
C THR A 158 -1.37 8.39 -5.37
N ALA A 159 -2.42 8.49 -6.19
CA ALA A 159 -2.32 8.28 -7.63
C ALA A 159 -1.34 9.26 -8.28
N PHE A 160 -1.40 10.54 -7.90
CA PHE A 160 -0.53 11.58 -8.43
C PHE A 160 0.94 11.40 -7.99
N ILE A 161 1.21 11.26 -6.68
CA ILE A 161 2.57 11.15 -6.13
C ILE A 161 3.28 9.93 -6.72
N SER A 162 2.62 8.78 -6.74
CA SER A 162 3.23 7.55 -7.26
C SER A 162 3.46 7.58 -8.78
N ALA A 163 2.54 8.18 -9.56
CA ALA A 163 2.74 8.34 -10.99
C ALA A 163 3.96 9.23 -11.32
N THR A 164 4.19 10.29 -10.55
CA THR A 164 5.35 11.17 -10.72
C THR A 164 6.67 10.49 -10.32
N MET A 165 6.70 9.66 -9.25
CA MET A 165 7.86 8.84 -8.89
C MET A 165 8.21 7.81 -9.98
N ALA A 166 7.22 7.25 -10.68
CA ALA A 166 7.43 6.30 -11.76
C ALA A 166 8.19 6.90 -12.96
N LEU A 167 8.18 8.23 -13.15
CA LEU A 167 8.84 8.91 -14.27
C LEU A 167 10.37 8.82 -14.22
N THR A 168 10.95 8.86 -13.03
CA THR A 168 12.42 8.92 -12.84
C THR A 168 13.03 7.55 -12.61
N THR A 169 12.28 6.61 -12.06
CA THR A 169 12.74 5.28 -11.71
C THR A 169 13.27 4.50 -12.93
N THR A 170 14.45 3.90 -12.81
CA THR A 170 15.12 3.15 -13.89
C THR A 170 14.93 1.64 -13.80
N ASP A 171 14.56 1.12 -12.66
CA ASP A 171 14.24 -0.30 -12.43
C ASP A 171 12.82 -0.59 -12.91
N ILE A 172 12.67 -1.55 -13.83
CA ILE A 172 11.38 -1.92 -14.44
C ILE A 172 10.36 -2.44 -13.41
N LYS A 173 10.80 -3.24 -12.41
CA LYS A 173 9.92 -3.74 -11.35
C LYS A 173 9.42 -2.60 -10.46
N ARG A 174 10.31 -1.65 -10.11
CA ARG A 174 9.93 -0.49 -9.30
C ARG A 174 9.00 0.46 -10.04
N VAL A 175 9.16 0.65 -11.37
CA VAL A 175 8.18 1.39 -12.20
C VAL A 175 6.81 0.73 -12.11
N LEU A 176 6.74 -0.61 -12.23
CA LEU A 176 5.50 -1.37 -12.10
C LEU A 176 4.90 -1.28 -10.69
N ALA A 177 5.73 -1.23 -9.65
CA ALA A 177 5.27 -1.03 -8.27
C ALA A 177 4.63 0.36 -8.06
N TYR A 178 5.29 1.43 -8.49
CA TYR A 178 4.71 2.77 -8.44
C TYR A 178 3.44 2.88 -9.27
N SER A 179 3.40 2.23 -10.42
CA SER A 179 2.18 2.20 -11.21
C SER A 179 1.07 1.40 -10.53
N THR A 180 1.37 0.40 -9.70
CA THR A 180 0.38 -0.30 -8.86
C THR A 180 -0.19 0.62 -7.80
N ILE A 181 0.66 1.34 -7.05
CA ILE A 181 0.22 2.32 -6.05
C ILE A 181 -0.71 3.36 -6.70
N SER A 182 -0.34 3.84 -7.90
CA SER A 182 -1.16 4.80 -8.65
C SER A 182 -2.54 4.24 -9.02
N GLN A 183 -2.63 2.99 -9.49
CA GLN A 183 -3.92 2.38 -9.84
C GLN A 183 -4.78 2.09 -8.59
N LEU A 184 -4.18 1.68 -7.49
CA LEU A 184 -4.88 1.55 -6.22
C LEU A 184 -5.41 2.92 -5.73
N GLY A 185 -4.64 3.98 -5.95
CA GLY A 185 -5.11 5.36 -5.72
C GLY A 185 -6.37 5.70 -6.52
N TYR A 186 -6.45 5.30 -7.79
CA TYR A 186 -7.69 5.43 -8.57
C TYR A 186 -8.86 4.68 -7.95
N MET A 187 -8.64 3.46 -7.46
CA MET A 187 -9.71 2.66 -6.83
C MET A 187 -10.19 3.30 -5.52
N PHE A 188 -9.26 3.81 -4.69
CA PHE A 188 -9.62 4.58 -3.49
C PHE A 188 -10.37 5.86 -3.85
N MET A 189 -9.91 6.60 -4.85
CA MET A 189 -10.60 7.79 -5.35
C MET A 189 -12.03 7.46 -5.80
N ALA A 190 -12.22 6.37 -6.55
CA ALA A 190 -13.53 5.93 -6.99
C ALA A 190 -14.44 5.55 -5.81
N LEU A 191 -13.94 4.78 -4.84
CA LEU A 191 -14.69 4.43 -3.62
C LEU A 191 -15.10 5.69 -2.85
N GLY A 192 -14.20 6.65 -2.66
CA GLY A 192 -14.48 7.90 -1.97
C GLY A 192 -15.47 8.80 -2.71
N LEU A 193 -15.62 8.66 -4.02
CA LEU A 193 -16.63 9.33 -4.83
C LEU A 193 -17.96 8.54 -4.91
N GLY A 194 -18.08 7.43 -4.18
CA GLY A 194 -19.28 6.60 -4.19
C GLY A 194 -19.35 5.58 -5.34
N ALA A 195 -18.37 5.52 -6.22
CA ALA A 195 -18.35 4.64 -7.39
C ALA A 195 -17.82 3.23 -7.05
N TYR A 196 -18.57 2.51 -6.22
CA TYR A 196 -18.25 1.17 -5.73
C TYR A 196 -17.98 0.18 -6.86
N THR A 197 -18.89 0.09 -7.83
CA THR A 197 -18.79 -0.84 -8.96
C THR A 197 -17.60 -0.56 -9.84
N ALA A 198 -17.32 0.71 -10.16
CA ALA A 198 -16.17 1.12 -10.94
C ALA A 198 -14.84 0.76 -10.26
N ALA A 199 -14.74 0.94 -8.95
CA ALA A 199 -13.54 0.59 -8.17
C ALA A 199 -13.26 -0.92 -8.21
N ILE A 200 -14.26 -1.76 -7.96
CA ILE A 200 -14.11 -3.22 -7.97
C ILE A 200 -13.93 -3.75 -9.39
N PHE A 201 -14.58 -3.16 -10.38
CA PHE A 201 -14.36 -3.52 -11.78
C PHE A 201 -12.93 -3.20 -12.23
N HIS A 202 -12.39 -2.05 -11.82
CA HIS A 202 -10.98 -1.72 -12.09
C HIS A 202 -10.01 -2.66 -11.36
N LEU A 203 -10.30 -3.05 -10.12
CA LEU A 203 -9.55 -4.05 -9.38
C LEU A 203 -9.51 -5.39 -10.13
N PHE A 204 -10.64 -5.81 -10.66
CA PHE A 204 -10.76 -7.05 -11.42
C PHE A 204 -9.91 -7.03 -12.69
N THR A 205 -10.03 -6.01 -13.52
CA THR A 205 -9.24 -5.87 -14.75
C THR A 205 -7.75 -5.66 -14.45
N HIS A 206 -7.43 -4.92 -13.39
CA HIS A 206 -6.07 -4.69 -12.91
C HIS A 206 -5.31 -5.99 -12.62
N ALA A 207 -5.97 -6.98 -12.05
CA ALA A 207 -5.36 -8.27 -11.75
C ALA A 207 -4.68 -8.89 -12.96
N PHE A 208 -5.32 -8.88 -14.13
CA PHE A 208 -4.82 -9.51 -15.34
C PHE A 208 -3.67 -8.73 -15.97
N PHE A 209 -3.84 -7.46 -16.26
CA PHE A 209 -2.77 -6.71 -16.94
C PHE A 209 -1.57 -6.48 -16.04
N LYS A 210 -1.73 -6.37 -14.71
CA LYS A 210 -0.60 -6.22 -13.79
C LYS A 210 0.20 -7.51 -13.62
N ALA A 211 -0.47 -8.64 -13.44
CA ALA A 211 0.22 -9.93 -13.40
C ALA A 211 1.00 -10.16 -14.69
N GLY A 212 0.39 -9.86 -15.86
CA GLY A 212 1.05 -9.95 -17.15
C GLY A 212 2.30 -9.06 -17.24
N LEU A 213 2.24 -7.81 -16.76
CA LEU A 213 3.37 -6.89 -16.76
C LEU A 213 4.52 -7.38 -15.86
N PHE A 214 4.22 -7.81 -14.64
CA PHE A 214 5.24 -8.30 -13.73
C PHE A 214 5.90 -9.58 -14.24
N LEU A 215 5.12 -10.56 -14.69
CA LEU A 215 5.68 -11.79 -15.26
C LEU A 215 6.50 -11.51 -16.53
N SER A 216 6.05 -10.58 -17.38
CA SER A 216 6.83 -10.12 -18.54
C SER A 216 8.15 -9.47 -18.12
N SER A 217 8.17 -8.67 -17.04
CA SER A 217 9.42 -8.10 -16.51
C SER A 217 10.39 -9.17 -15.99
N GLY A 218 9.87 -10.27 -15.45
CA GLY A 218 10.67 -11.44 -15.07
C GLY A 218 11.27 -12.15 -16.28
N SER A 219 10.49 -12.32 -17.34
CA SER A 219 10.98 -12.86 -18.61
C SER A 219 12.08 -11.97 -19.23
N VAL A 220 11.91 -10.64 -19.19
CA VAL A 220 12.93 -9.67 -19.64
C VAL A 220 14.20 -9.80 -18.81
N HIS A 221 14.10 -9.90 -17.48
CA HIS A 221 15.26 -10.10 -16.60
C HIS A 221 16.03 -11.37 -16.93
N HIS A 222 15.32 -12.48 -17.17
CA HIS A 222 15.94 -13.74 -17.54
C HIS A 222 16.78 -13.64 -18.81
N ALA A 223 16.38 -12.79 -19.77
CA ALA A 223 17.14 -12.56 -20.99
C ALA A 223 18.23 -11.48 -20.86
N ALA A 224 17.92 -10.36 -20.22
CA ALA A 224 18.82 -9.22 -20.13
C ALA A 224 19.79 -9.28 -18.95
N GLY A 225 19.58 -10.15 -17.97
CA GLY A 225 20.38 -10.26 -16.75
C GLY A 225 20.30 -9.06 -15.80
N THR A 226 19.34 -8.15 -16.00
CA THR A 226 19.17 -6.95 -15.17
C THR A 226 17.73 -6.48 -15.15
N PHE A 227 17.32 -5.76 -14.08
CA PHE A 227 16.07 -4.99 -14.03
C PHE A 227 16.25 -3.53 -14.43
N ASN A 228 17.48 -3.05 -14.59
CA ASN A 228 17.79 -1.67 -14.91
C ASN A 228 17.63 -1.39 -16.40
N MET A 229 16.58 -0.65 -16.77
CA MET A 229 16.26 -0.32 -18.15
C MET A 229 17.34 0.47 -18.89
N LYS A 230 18.31 1.08 -18.17
CA LYS A 230 19.46 1.77 -18.81
C LYS A 230 20.34 0.82 -19.61
N TYR A 231 20.46 -0.43 -19.18
CA TYR A 231 21.30 -1.46 -19.81
C TYR A 231 20.51 -2.40 -20.74
N MET A 232 19.17 -2.24 -20.84
CA MET A 232 18.31 -2.98 -21.78
C MET A 232 18.33 -2.36 -23.17
N GLY A 233 17.39 -2.71 -24.01
CA GLY A 233 17.17 -2.19 -25.36
C GLY A 233 17.22 -3.29 -26.41
N GLY A 234 16.59 -3.07 -27.56
CA GLY A 234 16.66 -3.97 -28.72
C GLY A 234 16.09 -5.37 -28.53
N LEU A 235 15.44 -5.68 -27.38
CA LEU A 235 14.97 -7.03 -27.06
C LEU A 235 13.76 -7.49 -27.89
N LYS A 236 13.12 -6.60 -28.65
CA LYS A 236 11.92 -6.89 -29.44
C LYS A 236 12.06 -8.11 -30.36
N ASN A 237 13.18 -8.23 -31.04
CA ASN A 237 13.39 -9.30 -32.03
C ASN A 237 13.73 -10.63 -31.38
N ASN A 238 14.36 -10.61 -30.21
CA ASN A 238 14.80 -11.77 -29.46
C ASN A 238 13.70 -12.35 -28.58
N MET A 239 12.74 -11.51 -28.16
CA MET A 239 11.66 -11.86 -27.22
C MET A 239 10.29 -11.41 -27.73
N LYS A 240 9.85 -11.95 -28.84
CA LYS A 240 8.63 -11.50 -29.53
C LYS A 240 7.37 -11.70 -28.69
N PHE A 241 7.19 -12.85 -28.08
CA PHE A 241 6.00 -13.16 -27.27
C PHE A 241 5.95 -12.30 -26.01
N THR A 242 7.05 -12.17 -25.29
CA THR A 242 7.17 -11.30 -24.13
C THR A 242 6.94 -9.83 -24.51
N TYR A 243 7.48 -9.36 -25.65
CA TYR A 243 7.26 -8.00 -26.15
C TYR A 243 5.79 -7.71 -26.41
N TYR A 244 5.09 -8.56 -27.19
CA TYR A 244 3.69 -8.30 -27.50
C TYR A 244 2.81 -8.38 -26.26
N SER A 245 3.08 -9.30 -25.35
CA SER A 245 2.36 -9.42 -24.08
C SER A 245 2.54 -8.19 -23.20
N MET A 246 3.78 -7.71 -23.05
CA MET A 246 4.06 -6.50 -22.27
C MET A 246 3.45 -5.26 -22.94
N LEU A 247 3.46 -5.18 -24.26
CA LEU A 247 2.83 -4.09 -25.02
C LEU A 247 1.31 -4.07 -24.79
N ILE A 248 0.62 -5.22 -24.92
CA ILE A 248 -0.82 -5.34 -24.71
C ILE A 248 -1.20 -4.94 -23.30
N CYS A 249 -0.51 -5.50 -22.29
CA CYS A 249 -0.78 -5.18 -20.90
C CYS A 249 -0.48 -3.68 -20.58
N SER A 250 0.55 -3.09 -21.21
CA SER A 250 0.85 -1.66 -21.07
C SER A 250 -0.20 -0.77 -21.68
N LEU A 251 -0.73 -1.14 -22.85
CA LEU A 251 -1.84 -0.43 -23.51
C LEU A 251 -3.13 -0.54 -22.69
N SER A 252 -3.40 -1.72 -22.13
CA SER A 252 -4.54 -1.94 -21.22
C SER A 252 -4.41 -1.06 -19.96
N LEU A 253 -3.24 -1.06 -19.32
CA LEU A 253 -2.98 -0.19 -18.17
C LEU A 253 -3.11 1.30 -18.49
N ALA A 254 -2.67 1.73 -19.68
CA ALA A 254 -2.83 3.10 -20.14
C ALA A 254 -4.30 3.49 -20.33
N GLY A 255 -5.19 2.52 -20.50
CA GLY A 255 -6.62 2.75 -20.72
C GLY A 255 -6.96 3.04 -22.18
N LEU A 256 -6.33 2.32 -23.12
CA LEU A 256 -6.59 2.48 -24.55
C LEU A 256 -7.72 1.57 -25.00
N PHE A 257 -8.70 2.15 -25.74
CA PHE A 257 -9.77 1.40 -26.38
C PHE A 257 -9.20 0.36 -27.40
N PRO A 258 -9.69 -0.86 -27.45
CA PRO A 258 -10.82 -1.46 -26.73
C PRO A 258 -10.43 -2.36 -25.54
N LEU A 259 -9.23 -2.19 -24.98
CA LEU A 259 -8.65 -3.08 -23.99
C LEU A 259 -9.37 -3.00 -22.61
N SER A 260 -9.20 -4.01 -21.79
CA SER A 260 -9.94 -4.15 -20.51
C SER A 260 -9.79 -2.96 -19.56
N GLY A 261 -8.58 -2.38 -19.49
CA GLY A 261 -8.30 -1.22 -18.64
C GLY A 261 -8.99 0.06 -19.09
N PHE A 262 -9.34 0.20 -20.38
CA PHE A 262 -10.13 1.31 -20.87
C PHE A 262 -11.52 1.34 -20.19
N TRP A 263 -12.25 0.25 -20.28
CA TRP A 263 -13.63 0.16 -19.75
C TRP A 263 -13.70 0.50 -18.27
N SER A 264 -12.80 -0.07 -17.47
CA SER A 264 -12.81 0.12 -16.02
C SER A 264 -12.26 1.49 -15.57
N LYS A 265 -11.24 2.02 -16.25
CA LYS A 265 -10.66 3.32 -15.91
C LYS A 265 -11.55 4.48 -16.33
N ASP A 266 -12.22 4.33 -17.48
CA ASP A 266 -13.17 5.32 -17.98
C ASP A 266 -14.36 5.48 -17.02
N GLU A 267 -14.88 4.39 -16.44
CA GLU A 267 -15.92 4.45 -15.41
C GLU A 267 -15.48 5.24 -14.17
N ILE A 268 -14.22 5.12 -13.74
CA ILE A 268 -13.69 5.91 -12.62
C ILE A 268 -13.61 7.40 -12.97
N ILE A 269 -13.13 7.73 -14.16
CA ILE A 269 -13.04 9.12 -14.63
C ILE A 269 -14.43 9.71 -14.79
N LEU A 270 -15.37 8.94 -15.34
CA LEU A 270 -16.78 9.32 -15.48
C LEU A 270 -17.43 9.59 -14.13
N SER A 271 -17.18 8.75 -13.13
CA SER A 271 -17.73 8.96 -11.79
C SER A 271 -17.23 10.25 -11.13
N ALA A 272 -15.98 10.62 -11.35
CA ALA A 272 -15.42 11.90 -10.89
C ALA A 272 -16.10 13.09 -11.59
N TYR A 273 -16.39 12.99 -12.90
CA TYR A 273 -17.13 14.00 -13.65
C TYR A 273 -18.57 14.15 -13.15
N LEU A 274 -19.26 13.04 -12.92
CA LEU A 274 -20.67 13.03 -12.49
C LEU A 274 -20.83 13.47 -11.02
N TYR A 275 -19.87 13.17 -10.16
CA TYR A 275 -19.87 13.67 -8.78
C TYR A 275 -19.91 15.20 -8.73
N GLY A 276 -19.21 15.87 -9.66
CA GLY A 276 -19.23 17.32 -9.79
C GLY A 276 -18.67 18.07 -8.58
N GLY A 277 -19.01 19.34 -8.46
CA GLY A 277 -18.53 20.18 -7.36
C GLY A 277 -16.99 20.36 -7.36
N PHE A 278 -16.45 20.90 -6.27
CA PHE A 278 -15.02 21.16 -6.16
C PHE A 278 -14.19 19.85 -6.09
N LEU A 279 -14.64 18.91 -5.26
CA LEU A 279 -13.95 17.63 -5.08
C LEU A 279 -13.95 16.77 -6.35
N GLY A 280 -15.12 16.62 -7.01
CA GLY A 280 -15.21 15.85 -8.25
C GLY A 280 -14.35 16.43 -9.37
N ASN A 281 -14.32 17.76 -9.51
CA ASN A 281 -13.50 18.42 -10.52
C ASN A 281 -11.99 18.25 -10.26
N ILE A 282 -11.54 18.33 -9.01
CA ILE A 282 -10.14 18.06 -8.66
C ILE A 282 -9.79 16.60 -8.97
N CYS A 283 -10.63 15.65 -8.57
CA CYS A 283 -10.43 14.22 -8.83
C CYS A 283 -10.40 13.94 -10.35
N LEU A 284 -11.24 14.60 -11.13
CA LEU A 284 -11.27 14.49 -12.59
C LEU A 284 -9.95 14.99 -13.21
N ILE A 285 -9.50 16.19 -12.82
CA ILE A 285 -8.26 16.78 -13.33
C ILE A 285 -7.05 15.91 -12.98
N ILE A 286 -6.94 15.50 -11.71
CA ILE A 286 -5.87 14.60 -11.26
C ILE A 286 -5.96 13.26 -11.99
N GLY A 287 -7.15 12.69 -12.12
CA GLY A 287 -7.38 11.45 -12.84
C GLY A 287 -6.90 11.51 -14.29
N LEU A 288 -7.30 12.51 -15.04
CA LEU A 288 -6.85 12.71 -16.44
C LEU A 288 -5.33 12.93 -16.52
N PHE A 289 -4.78 13.74 -15.64
CA PHE A 289 -3.34 13.99 -15.61
C PHE A 289 -2.53 12.73 -15.30
N VAL A 290 -2.97 11.95 -14.31
CA VAL A 290 -2.34 10.67 -13.95
C VAL A 290 -2.53 9.64 -15.07
N ALA A 291 -3.63 9.67 -15.85
CA ALA A 291 -3.79 8.83 -17.03
C ALA A 291 -2.72 9.13 -18.07
N PHE A 292 -2.44 10.42 -18.36
CA PHE A 292 -1.32 10.85 -19.20
C PHE A 292 0.02 10.33 -18.69
N LEU A 293 0.32 10.54 -17.40
CA LEU A 293 1.56 10.08 -16.79
C LEU A 293 1.70 8.55 -16.85
N THR A 294 0.61 7.81 -16.62
CA THR A 294 0.58 6.35 -16.71
C THR A 294 0.97 5.86 -18.09
N ALA A 295 0.38 6.43 -19.12
CA ALA A 295 0.72 6.12 -20.50
C ALA A 295 2.18 6.48 -20.83
N PHE A 296 2.64 7.63 -20.38
CA PHE A 296 4.00 8.11 -20.60
C PHE A 296 5.06 7.20 -19.96
N TYR A 297 4.99 6.91 -18.65
CA TYR A 297 6.02 6.10 -18.02
C TYR A 297 6.00 4.63 -18.44
N MET A 298 4.83 4.08 -18.78
CA MET A 298 4.76 2.72 -19.31
C MET A 298 5.39 2.61 -20.69
N PHE A 299 5.13 3.57 -21.57
CA PHE A 299 5.75 3.57 -22.89
C PHE A 299 7.22 3.99 -22.86
N ARG A 300 7.66 4.79 -21.87
CA ARG A 300 9.07 4.92 -21.53
C ARG A 300 9.69 3.56 -21.22
N ALA A 301 9.06 2.76 -20.35
CA ALA A 301 9.58 1.44 -19.97
C ALA A 301 9.62 0.49 -21.18
N VAL A 302 8.56 0.41 -21.97
CA VAL A 302 8.51 -0.43 -23.19
C VAL A 302 9.57 0.00 -24.20
N THR A 303 9.74 1.30 -24.44
CA THR A 303 10.71 1.83 -25.39
C THR A 303 12.15 1.55 -24.96
N LEU A 304 12.48 1.80 -23.69
CA LEU A 304 13.81 1.55 -23.13
C LEU A 304 14.18 0.07 -23.12
N THR A 305 13.21 -0.82 -22.94
CA THR A 305 13.44 -2.26 -22.85
C THR A 305 13.52 -2.94 -24.22
N PHE A 306 12.63 -2.62 -25.14
CA PHE A 306 12.48 -3.38 -26.36
C PHE A 306 12.93 -2.68 -27.64
N MET A 307 13.03 -1.34 -27.64
CA MET A 307 13.40 -0.57 -28.82
C MET A 307 14.88 -0.13 -28.77
N GLY A 308 15.38 0.34 -29.92
CA GLY A 308 16.76 0.76 -30.07
C GLY A 308 17.75 -0.41 -30.16
N GLU A 309 19.00 -0.16 -29.76
CA GLU A 309 20.06 -1.16 -29.69
C GLU A 309 20.18 -1.76 -28.31
N PHE A 310 20.63 -3.02 -28.21
CA PHE A 310 20.92 -3.66 -26.94
C PHE A 310 22.14 -3.01 -26.27
N ARG A 311 21.98 -2.63 -24.99
CA ARG A 311 22.98 -1.86 -24.25
C ARG A 311 23.84 -2.70 -23.28
N GLY A 312 23.93 -4.00 -23.51
CA GLY A 312 24.86 -4.91 -22.84
C GLY A 312 24.31 -5.62 -21.61
N GLY A 313 23.10 -5.27 -21.13
CA GLY A 313 22.43 -5.99 -20.03
C GLY A 313 23.22 -6.04 -18.74
N GLY A 314 23.08 -7.15 -18.01
CA GLY A 314 23.74 -7.39 -16.71
C GLY A 314 25.26 -7.46 -16.79
N ASP A 315 25.84 -7.95 -17.88
CA ASP A 315 27.28 -7.99 -18.07
C ASP A 315 27.86 -6.57 -18.05
N LYS A 316 27.24 -5.66 -18.80
CA LYS A 316 27.65 -4.25 -18.85
C LYS A 316 27.41 -3.51 -17.55
N GLU A 317 26.28 -3.76 -16.89
CA GLU A 317 25.98 -3.20 -15.57
C GLU A 317 27.03 -3.64 -14.54
N SER A 318 27.39 -4.93 -14.54
CA SER A 318 28.42 -5.48 -13.66
C SER A 318 29.79 -4.83 -13.88
N GLU A 319 30.20 -4.62 -15.16
CA GLU A 319 31.44 -3.92 -15.50
C GLU A 319 31.43 -2.47 -14.98
N ASP A 320 30.35 -1.73 -15.24
CA ASP A 320 30.24 -0.32 -14.85
C ASP A 320 30.23 -0.14 -13.33
N LEU A 321 29.56 -1.03 -12.59
CA LEU A 321 29.56 -1.02 -11.12
C LEU A 321 30.96 -1.31 -10.57
N LYS A 322 31.67 -2.35 -11.08
CA LYS A 322 33.04 -2.68 -10.66
C LYS A 322 34.02 -1.54 -10.95
N LYS A 323 33.88 -0.89 -12.12
CA LYS A 323 34.72 0.26 -12.50
C LYS A 323 34.56 1.45 -11.55
N ASN A 324 33.35 1.62 -10.98
CA ASN A 324 33.03 2.68 -10.04
C ASN A 324 33.20 2.24 -8.56
N ASN A 325 33.82 1.08 -8.28
CA ASN A 325 33.97 0.49 -6.96
C ASN A 325 32.66 0.31 -6.18
N LEU A 326 31.56 0.06 -6.89
CA LEU A 326 30.24 -0.20 -6.30
C LEU A 326 29.99 -1.71 -6.22
N PRO A 327 29.29 -2.20 -5.19
CA PRO A 327 28.93 -3.60 -5.09
C PRO A 327 27.95 -3.98 -6.21
N VAL A 328 28.19 -5.13 -6.85
CA VAL A 328 27.26 -5.67 -7.86
C VAL A 328 26.08 -6.32 -7.15
N PRO A 329 24.83 -5.86 -7.38
CA PRO A 329 23.67 -6.49 -6.79
C PRO A 329 23.54 -7.95 -7.24
N ALA A 330 23.07 -8.82 -6.34
CA ALA A 330 22.85 -10.23 -6.66
C ALA A 330 21.71 -10.47 -7.67
N THR A 331 20.99 -9.42 -8.08
CA THR A 331 20.00 -9.43 -9.16
C THR A 331 20.60 -9.15 -10.52
N VAL A 332 21.90 -8.90 -10.62
CA VAL A 332 22.62 -8.71 -11.89
C VAL A 332 23.24 -10.05 -12.28
N GLU A 333 22.77 -10.59 -13.40
CA GLU A 333 23.12 -11.92 -13.93
C GLU A 333 23.74 -11.79 -15.33
N HIS A 334 24.27 -12.89 -15.85
CA HIS A 334 24.79 -12.94 -17.23
C HIS A 334 23.64 -12.84 -18.25
N VAL A 335 23.94 -12.23 -19.40
CA VAL A 335 23.01 -12.04 -20.50
C VAL A 335 22.79 -13.35 -21.25
N HIS A 336 21.51 -13.69 -21.46
CA HIS A 336 21.07 -14.83 -22.26
C HIS A 336 19.99 -14.41 -23.26
N LEU A 337 20.38 -13.68 -24.33
CA LEU A 337 19.43 -13.14 -25.31
C LEU A 337 18.61 -14.24 -25.97
N GLY A 338 17.33 -14.30 -25.64
CA GLY A 338 16.36 -15.24 -26.19
C GLY A 338 15.02 -15.19 -25.48
N GLU A 339 14.02 -15.82 -26.06
CA GLU A 339 12.71 -15.94 -25.41
C GLU A 339 12.82 -16.89 -24.20
N SER A 340 12.08 -16.58 -23.17
CA SER A 340 12.02 -17.41 -21.96
C SER A 340 11.41 -18.79 -22.23
N PRO A 341 11.64 -19.79 -21.35
CA PRO A 341 11.02 -21.10 -21.47
C PRO A 341 9.49 -21.04 -21.58
N LYS A 342 8.89 -22.01 -22.27
CA LYS A 342 7.44 -22.06 -22.51
C LYS A 342 6.60 -21.95 -21.23
N ASN A 343 7.09 -22.53 -20.13
CA ASN A 343 6.42 -22.47 -18.82
C ASN A 343 6.31 -21.04 -18.26
N MET A 344 7.17 -20.11 -18.67
CA MET A 344 7.08 -18.69 -18.33
C MET A 344 6.22 -17.93 -19.34
N VAL A 345 6.33 -18.27 -20.63
CA VAL A 345 5.65 -17.55 -21.71
C VAL A 345 4.15 -17.81 -21.74
N TYR A 346 3.70 -19.05 -21.54
CA TYR A 346 2.26 -19.39 -21.59
C TYR A 346 1.39 -18.62 -20.58
N PRO A 347 1.76 -18.51 -19.30
CA PRO A 347 1.00 -17.67 -18.36
C PRO A 347 0.93 -16.21 -18.79
N ILE A 348 2.01 -15.66 -19.35
CA ILE A 348 2.07 -14.28 -19.82
C ILE A 348 1.10 -14.07 -20.99
N LEU A 349 1.07 -15.00 -21.96
CA LEU A 349 0.15 -14.96 -23.09
C LEU A 349 -1.32 -15.07 -22.65
N LEU A 350 -1.62 -15.97 -21.73
CA LEU A 350 -2.97 -16.13 -21.17
C LEU A 350 -3.46 -14.85 -20.48
N LEU A 351 -2.61 -14.23 -19.66
CA LEU A 351 -2.94 -12.96 -18.99
C LEU A 351 -3.13 -11.81 -19.99
N SER A 352 -2.33 -11.79 -21.07
CA SER A 352 -2.48 -10.80 -22.14
C SER A 352 -3.79 -10.98 -22.89
N PHE A 353 -4.23 -12.22 -23.12
CA PHE A 353 -5.53 -12.50 -23.71
C PHE A 353 -6.66 -11.92 -22.83
N PHE A 354 -6.65 -12.18 -21.54
CA PHE A 354 -7.63 -11.57 -20.63
C PHE A 354 -7.51 -10.05 -20.55
N ALA A 355 -6.31 -9.49 -20.62
CA ALA A 355 -6.11 -8.04 -20.64
C ALA A 355 -6.73 -7.36 -21.89
N ILE A 356 -6.98 -8.10 -22.97
CA ILE A 356 -7.70 -7.60 -24.14
C ILE A 356 -9.23 -7.64 -23.90
N PHE A 357 -9.76 -8.82 -23.53
CA PHE A 357 -11.19 -9.10 -23.68
C PHE A 357 -11.99 -9.00 -22.39
N ILE A 358 -11.39 -9.27 -21.24
CA ILE A 358 -12.12 -9.51 -19.98
C ILE A 358 -12.97 -8.30 -19.54
N GLY A 359 -12.48 -7.08 -19.78
CA GLY A 359 -13.22 -5.87 -19.40
C GLY A 359 -14.55 -5.77 -20.09
N TYR A 360 -14.58 -6.00 -21.40
CA TYR A 360 -15.81 -5.96 -22.17
C TYR A 360 -16.69 -7.20 -21.94
N LEU A 361 -16.09 -8.40 -21.87
CA LEU A 361 -16.84 -9.64 -21.67
C LEU A 361 -17.58 -9.69 -20.34
N VAL A 362 -16.99 -9.14 -19.29
CA VAL A 362 -17.55 -9.20 -17.94
C VAL A 362 -18.52 -8.05 -17.68
N ASN A 363 -18.30 -6.87 -18.24
CA ASN A 363 -19.14 -5.69 -18.04
C ASN A 363 -19.41 -4.96 -19.37
N PRO A 364 -20.19 -5.57 -20.32
CA PRO A 364 -20.47 -4.96 -21.61
C PRO A 364 -21.30 -3.68 -21.47
N VAL A 365 -20.86 -2.62 -22.09
CA VAL A 365 -21.52 -1.30 -22.09
C VAL A 365 -22.58 -1.19 -23.19
N PHE A 366 -22.33 -1.84 -24.34
CA PHE A 366 -23.28 -1.85 -25.47
C PHE A 366 -24.18 -3.09 -25.42
N SER A 367 -25.38 -2.99 -25.97
CA SER A 367 -26.35 -4.07 -25.96
C SER A 367 -25.81 -5.35 -26.62
N ASN A 368 -26.02 -6.42 -25.91
CA ASN A 368 -25.99 -7.84 -26.30
C ASN A 368 -25.04 -8.24 -27.44
N ILE A 369 -23.80 -8.45 -27.11
CA ILE A 369 -22.98 -9.36 -27.87
C ILE A 369 -23.14 -10.74 -27.21
N ILE A 370 -23.84 -11.65 -27.93
CA ILE A 370 -23.88 -13.09 -27.64
C ILE A 370 -24.11 -13.43 -26.16
N PHE A 371 -25.38 -13.41 -25.70
CA PHE A 371 -25.85 -13.95 -24.42
C PHE A 371 -25.30 -13.31 -23.13
N ILE A 372 -24.64 -12.16 -23.18
CA ILE A 372 -24.15 -11.46 -22.01
C ILE A 372 -24.97 -10.18 -21.79
N ASP A 373 -25.59 -10.06 -20.62
CA ASP A 373 -26.38 -8.90 -20.24
C ASP A 373 -25.49 -7.65 -20.04
N LYS A 374 -26.07 -6.47 -20.31
CA LYS A 374 -25.38 -5.22 -20.00
C LYS A 374 -25.04 -5.15 -18.51
N HIS A 375 -23.84 -4.64 -18.24
CA HIS A 375 -23.38 -4.40 -16.87
C HIS A 375 -23.47 -5.62 -15.94
N LEU A 376 -23.33 -6.84 -16.49
CA LEU A 376 -23.49 -8.09 -15.75
C LEU A 376 -22.70 -8.10 -14.43
N PHE A 377 -21.45 -7.66 -14.46
CA PHE A 377 -20.59 -7.61 -13.28
C PHE A 377 -21.08 -6.58 -12.25
N GLY A 378 -21.51 -5.42 -12.73
CA GLY A 378 -22.07 -4.39 -11.87
C GLY A 378 -23.36 -4.87 -11.19
N VAL A 379 -24.32 -5.41 -11.97
CA VAL A 379 -25.55 -6.00 -11.44
C VAL A 379 -25.28 -7.09 -10.41
N PHE A 380 -24.27 -7.96 -10.67
CA PHE A 380 -23.88 -8.99 -9.71
C PHE A 380 -23.36 -8.40 -8.38
N LEU A 381 -22.55 -7.35 -8.45
CA LEU A 381 -22.02 -6.69 -7.26
C LEU A 381 -23.11 -5.94 -6.49
N GLU A 382 -24.01 -5.27 -7.19
CA GLU A 382 -25.11 -4.51 -6.58
C GLU A 382 -26.12 -5.38 -5.85
N LYS A 383 -26.38 -6.59 -6.33
CA LYS A 383 -27.20 -7.57 -5.60
C LYS A 383 -26.74 -7.81 -4.17
N SER A 384 -25.45 -7.69 -3.90
CA SER A 384 -24.92 -7.83 -2.54
C SER A 384 -25.23 -6.63 -1.64
N LEU A 385 -25.67 -5.50 -2.22
CA LEU A 385 -25.95 -4.21 -1.57
C LEU A 385 -27.35 -3.69 -1.92
N GLU A 386 -28.22 -4.52 -2.50
CA GLU A 386 -29.57 -4.16 -2.94
C GLU A 386 -30.40 -3.47 -1.83
N ILE A 387 -30.20 -3.89 -0.58
CA ILE A 387 -30.86 -3.35 0.61
C ILE A 387 -30.55 -1.85 0.80
N PHE A 388 -29.42 -1.35 0.28
CA PHE A 388 -29.00 0.03 0.42
C PHE A 388 -29.34 0.92 -0.79
N HIS A 389 -30.12 0.42 -1.75
CA HIS A 389 -30.55 1.15 -2.95
C HIS A 389 -29.40 1.80 -3.75
N PHE A 390 -28.26 1.10 -3.85
CA PHE A 390 -27.15 1.57 -4.68
C PHE A 390 -27.50 1.47 -6.16
N HIS A 391 -27.53 2.61 -6.82
CA HIS A 391 -27.63 2.71 -8.28
C HIS A 391 -26.27 3.16 -8.83
N GLY A 392 -25.33 2.22 -8.99
CA GLY A 392 -23.96 2.49 -9.42
C GLY A 392 -23.73 2.50 -10.94
N HIS A 393 -24.77 2.28 -11.75
CA HIS A 393 -24.63 2.21 -13.19
C HIS A 393 -24.82 3.58 -13.83
N HIS A 394 -23.75 4.07 -14.42
CA HIS A 394 -23.82 5.25 -15.27
C HIS A 394 -23.87 4.81 -16.74
N SER A 395 -24.72 5.48 -17.54
CA SER A 395 -24.71 5.31 -18.99
C SER A 395 -23.34 5.71 -19.54
N PHE A 396 -22.81 4.94 -20.48
CA PHE A 396 -21.52 5.22 -21.11
C PHE A 396 -21.50 6.64 -21.71
N ASN A 397 -20.50 7.43 -21.34
CA ASN A 397 -20.34 8.81 -21.83
C ASN A 397 -19.23 8.86 -22.85
N PHE A 398 -19.64 8.96 -24.12
CA PHE A 398 -18.69 8.97 -25.24
C PHE A 398 -17.72 10.16 -25.21
N SER A 399 -18.13 11.31 -24.69
CA SER A 399 -17.27 12.50 -24.61
C SER A 399 -16.12 12.29 -23.62
N ILE A 400 -16.38 11.74 -22.44
CA ILE A 400 -15.35 11.44 -21.43
C ILE A 400 -14.40 10.35 -21.96
N ALA A 401 -14.94 9.31 -22.59
CA ALA A 401 -14.18 8.23 -23.18
C ALA A 401 -13.23 8.71 -24.30
N LEU A 402 -13.67 9.68 -25.12
CA LEU A 402 -12.81 10.31 -26.11
C LEU A 402 -11.69 11.13 -25.48
N VAL A 403 -12.00 11.93 -24.45
CA VAL A 403 -11.00 12.75 -23.76
C VAL A 403 -9.97 11.85 -23.07
N SER A 404 -10.39 10.82 -22.33
CA SER A 404 -9.49 9.90 -21.64
C SER A 404 -8.58 9.14 -22.61
N SER A 405 -9.14 8.65 -23.74
CA SER A 405 -8.38 8.00 -24.82
C SER A 405 -7.37 8.95 -25.49
N PHE A 406 -7.78 10.18 -25.78
CA PHE A 406 -6.89 11.18 -26.36
C PHE A 406 -5.71 11.50 -25.45
N VAL A 407 -5.97 11.69 -24.16
CA VAL A 407 -4.95 11.94 -23.14
C VAL A 407 -3.98 10.74 -23.03
N ALA A 408 -4.49 9.51 -23.06
CA ALA A 408 -3.66 8.30 -23.05
C ALA A 408 -2.77 8.22 -24.32
N ILE A 409 -3.33 8.47 -25.51
CA ILE A 409 -2.57 8.47 -26.77
C ILE A 409 -1.47 9.53 -26.74
N LEU A 410 -1.75 10.73 -26.25
CA LEU A 410 -0.73 11.77 -26.09
C LEU A 410 0.41 11.29 -25.18
N GLY A 411 0.10 10.68 -24.03
CA GLY A 411 1.10 10.11 -23.13
C GLY A 411 1.97 9.05 -23.79
N ILE A 412 1.36 8.15 -24.59
CA ILE A 412 2.07 7.13 -25.38
C ILE A 412 3.04 7.77 -26.37
N LEU A 413 2.55 8.70 -27.18
CA LEU A 413 3.35 9.36 -28.22
C LEU A 413 4.52 10.14 -27.61
N PHE A 414 4.27 10.88 -26.53
CA PHE A 414 5.33 11.57 -25.79
C PHE A 414 6.37 10.60 -25.23
N GLY A 415 5.93 9.49 -24.61
CA GLY A 415 6.83 8.48 -24.06
C GLY A 415 7.73 7.85 -25.11
N ILE A 416 7.17 7.44 -26.25
CA ILE A 416 7.93 6.86 -27.37
C ILE A 416 8.89 7.89 -27.98
N ASN A 417 8.40 9.10 -28.30
CA ASN A 417 9.20 10.11 -29.00
C ASN A 417 10.39 10.57 -28.15
N THR A 418 10.18 10.80 -26.85
CA THR A 418 11.22 11.25 -25.93
C THR A 418 12.35 10.23 -25.79
N TYR A 419 12.03 8.95 -25.67
CA TYR A 419 13.03 7.93 -25.35
C TYR A 419 13.56 7.16 -26.56
N ARG A 420 12.88 7.21 -27.72
CA ARG A 420 13.38 6.63 -28.97
C ARG A 420 14.60 7.38 -29.51
N ASN A 421 14.62 8.70 -29.38
CA ASN A 421 15.63 9.58 -29.97
C ASN A 421 16.80 9.90 -29.03
N LYS A 422 16.94 9.18 -27.89
CA LYS A 422 18.00 9.45 -26.89
C LYS A 422 18.07 10.93 -26.49
N ILE A 423 16.93 11.57 -26.25
CA ILE A 423 16.93 12.94 -25.74
C ILE A 423 17.59 12.89 -24.36
N GLU A 424 18.79 13.46 -24.27
CA GLU A 424 19.42 13.75 -23.00
C GLU A 424 18.43 14.58 -22.17
N ILE A 425 18.23 14.17 -20.92
CA ILE A 425 17.45 14.97 -19.96
C ILE A 425 18.02 16.39 -20.03
N SER A 426 17.16 17.34 -20.34
CA SER A 426 17.52 18.75 -20.54
C SER A 426 18.53 19.19 -19.47
N LYS A 427 19.68 19.78 -19.88
CA LYS A 427 20.70 20.34 -18.97
C LYS A 427 20.20 21.55 -18.17
N ASN A 428 18.92 21.91 -18.32
CA ASN A 428 18.29 22.99 -17.57
C ASN A 428 18.26 22.63 -16.07
N LYS A 429 18.84 23.51 -15.23
CA LYS A 429 18.91 23.34 -13.78
C LYS A 429 17.57 23.08 -13.11
N PHE A 430 16.49 23.67 -13.63
CA PHE A 430 15.14 23.47 -13.13
C PHE A 430 14.65 22.02 -13.30
N PHE A 431 14.80 21.46 -14.50
CA PHE A 431 14.43 20.07 -14.75
C PHE A 431 15.32 19.07 -14.00
N LEU A 432 16.60 19.38 -13.83
CA LEU A 432 17.50 18.56 -13.02
C LEU A 432 17.11 18.58 -11.55
N SER A 433 16.68 19.73 -11.00
CA SER A 433 16.21 19.84 -9.61
C SER A 433 14.93 19.04 -9.39
N ILE A 434 13.96 19.13 -10.32
CA ILE A 434 12.73 18.32 -10.25
C ILE A 434 13.06 16.84 -10.33
N ASN A 435 13.93 16.44 -11.27
CA ASN A 435 14.32 15.04 -11.42
C ASN A 435 14.98 14.50 -10.13
N ASN A 436 15.89 15.27 -9.52
CA ASN A 436 16.51 14.91 -8.26
C ASN A 436 15.53 14.81 -7.09
N PHE A 437 14.52 15.68 -7.07
CA PHE A 437 13.46 15.65 -6.04
C PHE A 437 12.58 14.41 -6.17
N LEU A 438 12.18 14.06 -7.41
CA LEU A 438 11.40 12.86 -7.69
C LEU A 438 12.22 11.58 -7.48
N ASP A 439 13.49 11.56 -7.87
CA ASP A 439 14.40 10.42 -7.70
C ASP A 439 14.64 10.11 -6.21
N LYS A 440 14.72 11.15 -5.37
CA LYS A 440 14.75 11.04 -3.92
C LYS A 440 13.38 10.76 -3.28
N LYS A 441 12.36 10.37 -4.08
CA LYS A 441 11.03 9.98 -3.60
C LYS A 441 10.39 11.02 -2.67
N TYR A 442 10.46 12.31 -3.03
CA TYR A 442 9.99 13.43 -2.20
C TYR A 442 10.63 13.49 -0.80
N PHE A 443 11.82 12.92 -0.63
CA PHE A 443 12.50 12.74 0.67
C PHE A 443 11.67 11.97 1.71
N MET A 444 10.70 11.17 1.27
CA MET A 444 9.82 10.43 2.17
C MET A 444 10.57 9.40 3.02
N ASP A 445 11.54 8.67 2.46
CA ASP A 445 12.36 7.75 3.24
C ASP A 445 13.12 8.49 4.36
N HIS A 446 13.68 9.68 4.06
CA HIS A 446 14.33 10.51 5.08
C HIS A 446 13.35 10.99 6.17
N LEU A 447 12.12 11.36 5.79
CA LEU A 447 11.09 11.76 6.74
C LEU A 447 10.73 10.61 7.69
N TYR A 448 10.53 9.41 7.16
CA TYR A 448 10.15 8.25 7.98
C TYR A 448 11.32 7.76 8.83
N GLU A 449 12.50 7.55 8.25
CA GLU A 449 13.63 6.96 8.96
C GLU A 449 14.22 7.93 9.97
N LYS A 450 14.52 9.17 9.55
CA LYS A 450 15.20 10.13 10.40
C LYS A 450 14.25 10.88 11.35
N ILE A 451 13.13 11.42 10.84
CA ILE A 451 12.26 12.24 11.68
C ILE A 451 11.36 11.36 12.54
N VAL A 452 10.65 10.38 11.93
CA VAL A 452 9.67 9.59 12.69
C VAL A 452 10.36 8.53 13.55
N VAL A 453 11.29 7.74 12.99
CA VAL A 453 11.91 6.63 13.71
C VAL A 453 13.02 7.13 14.64
N GLU A 454 14.03 7.86 14.13
CA GLU A 454 15.14 8.30 14.98
C GLU A 454 14.69 9.36 16.00
N ASN A 455 14.19 10.53 15.53
CA ASN A 455 13.95 11.65 16.44
C ASN A 455 12.69 11.46 17.31
N ILE A 456 11.54 10.98 16.73
CA ILE A 456 10.32 10.86 17.50
C ILE A 456 10.29 9.55 18.29
N PHE A 457 10.50 8.41 17.63
CA PHE A 457 10.35 7.12 18.31
C PHE A 457 11.50 6.85 19.27
N TYR A 458 12.76 6.92 18.81
CA TYR A 458 13.90 6.62 19.70
C TYR A 458 14.24 7.76 20.66
N GLU A 459 14.34 9.00 20.19
CA GLU A 459 14.79 10.11 21.05
C GLU A 459 13.70 10.65 21.97
N ILE A 460 12.40 10.56 21.61
CA ILE A 460 11.33 11.06 22.47
C ILE A 460 10.64 9.91 23.20
N ILE A 461 10.07 8.93 22.46
CA ILE A 461 9.23 7.90 23.07
C ILE A 461 10.06 6.90 23.87
N CYS A 462 11.11 6.31 23.26
CA CYS A 462 11.94 5.33 23.93
C CYS A 462 12.74 5.97 25.08
N TRP A 463 13.32 7.14 24.87
CA TRP A 463 14.01 7.87 25.94
C TRP A 463 13.06 8.24 27.09
N GLY A 464 11.86 8.71 26.77
CA GLY A 464 10.84 9.02 27.78
C GLY A 464 10.45 7.79 28.61
N SER A 465 10.26 6.64 27.95
CA SER A 465 9.97 5.37 28.62
C SER A 465 11.13 4.91 29.50
N GLU A 466 12.36 5.01 29.00
CA GLU A 466 13.57 4.68 29.74
C GLU A 466 13.75 5.61 30.96
N TRP A 467 13.46 6.91 30.78
CA TRP A 467 13.49 7.87 31.87
C TRP A 467 12.47 7.53 32.97
N VAL A 468 11.24 7.16 32.60
CA VAL A 468 10.20 6.72 33.56
C VAL A 468 10.66 5.46 34.29
N ASP A 469 11.20 4.47 33.59
CA ASP A 469 11.68 3.23 34.19
C ASP A 469 12.80 3.50 35.19
N LYS A 470 13.84 4.21 34.79
CA LYS A 470 15.00 4.52 35.63
C LYS A 470 14.70 5.46 36.81
N ASN A 471 13.89 6.52 36.59
CA ASN A 471 13.71 7.55 37.61
C ASN A 471 12.48 7.32 38.48
N ILE A 472 11.42 6.72 37.93
CA ILE A 472 10.21 6.44 38.73
C ILE A 472 10.31 5.05 39.32
N PHE A 473 10.33 3.99 38.52
CA PHE A 473 10.28 2.61 39.06
C PHE A 473 11.56 2.23 39.81
N ASP A 474 12.73 2.35 39.19
CA ASP A 474 14.00 2.08 39.87
C ASP A 474 14.31 3.12 40.94
N GLY A 475 13.97 4.39 40.67
CA GLY A 475 14.12 5.49 41.60
C GLY A 475 13.35 5.28 42.91
N ILE A 476 12.10 4.78 42.87
CA ILE A 476 11.32 4.42 44.05
C ILE A 476 12.00 3.29 44.82
N ASN A 477 12.41 2.22 44.13
CA ASN A 477 13.08 1.08 44.76
C ASN A 477 14.40 1.48 45.44
N ILE A 478 15.23 2.28 44.77
CA ILE A 478 16.51 2.77 45.30
C ILE A 478 16.25 3.70 46.52
N ASN A 479 15.27 4.59 46.43
CA ASN A 479 14.95 5.52 47.52
C ASN A 479 14.36 4.76 48.73
N LEU A 480 13.54 3.76 48.48
CA LEU A 480 13.00 2.90 49.56
C LEU A 480 14.13 2.13 50.26
N SER A 481 15.06 1.55 49.50
CA SER A 481 16.25 0.89 50.04
C SER A 481 17.13 1.84 50.85
N LYS A 482 17.38 3.05 50.34
CA LYS A 482 18.13 4.09 51.09
C LYS A 482 17.41 4.53 52.37
N LEU A 483 16.08 4.66 52.32
CA LEU A 483 15.28 4.99 53.49
C LEU A 483 15.38 3.89 54.54
N THR A 484 15.20 2.63 54.12
CA THR A 484 15.34 1.48 55.01
C THR A 484 16.73 1.40 55.64
N SER A 485 17.78 1.60 54.87
CA SER A 485 19.16 1.66 55.37
C SER A 485 19.37 2.79 56.39
N ARG A 486 18.83 3.99 56.12
CA ARG A 486 18.91 5.13 57.05
C ARG A 486 18.15 4.85 58.37
N LEU A 487 16.96 4.24 58.27
CA LEU A 487 16.19 3.86 59.44
C LEU A 487 16.91 2.77 60.26
N SER A 488 17.51 1.78 59.58
CA SER A 488 18.34 0.74 60.24
C SER A 488 19.52 1.35 61.00
N LEU A 489 20.27 2.29 60.39
CA LEU A 489 21.38 2.98 61.04
C LEU A 489 20.93 3.82 62.25
N ARG A 490 19.72 4.42 62.20
CA ARG A 490 19.15 5.12 63.36
C ARG A 490 18.73 4.16 64.46
N SER A 491 18.12 3.03 64.09
CA SER A 491 17.73 1.98 65.02
C SER A 491 18.93 1.37 65.76
N LEU A 492 20.06 1.17 65.06
CA LEU A 492 21.32 0.72 65.65
C LEU A 492 21.85 1.65 66.74
N ARG A 493 21.60 2.96 66.67
CA ARG A 493 21.98 3.94 67.69
C ARG A 493 21.15 3.86 68.95
N LEU A 494 19.96 3.23 68.88
CA LEU A 494 19.10 2.98 70.06
C LEU A 494 19.49 1.68 70.80
N GLN A 495 20.36 0.89 70.18
CA GLN A 495 20.88 -0.37 70.76
C GLN A 495 22.23 -0.09 71.41
N ASP A 496 22.19 0.45 72.63
CA ASP A 496 23.38 0.76 73.46
C ASP A 496 23.94 -0.43 74.26
N GLY A 497 23.28 -1.58 74.14
CA GLY A 497 23.66 -2.81 74.92
C GLY A 497 23.37 -2.78 76.41
N GLN A 498 22.74 -1.70 76.88
CA GLN A 498 22.40 -1.58 78.34
C GLN A 498 20.99 -2.09 78.61
N ILE A 499 20.93 -3.09 79.53
CA ILE A 499 19.64 -3.72 79.91
C ILE A 499 18.63 -2.70 80.45
N HIS A 500 19.12 -1.65 81.12
CA HIS A 500 18.26 -0.63 81.74
C HIS A 500 17.52 0.19 80.66
N THR A 501 18.19 0.52 79.53
CA THR A 501 17.57 1.26 78.44
C THR A 501 16.47 0.48 77.73
N TYR A 502 16.68 -0.83 77.54
CA TYR A 502 15.68 -1.70 76.94
C TYR A 502 14.47 -1.96 77.85
N SER A 503 14.71 -2.17 79.20
CA SER A 503 13.62 -2.35 80.14
C SER A 503 12.77 -1.07 80.25
N LEU A 504 13.39 0.09 80.23
CA LEU A 504 12.68 1.37 80.31
C LEU A 504 11.85 1.61 79.03
N ALA A 505 12.39 1.29 77.86
CA ALA A 505 11.68 1.34 76.62
C ALA A 505 10.49 0.37 76.57
N MET A 506 10.63 -0.85 77.05
CA MET A 506 9.54 -1.82 77.14
C MET A 506 8.40 -1.34 78.08
N ILE A 507 8.74 -0.77 79.24
CA ILE A 507 7.75 -0.23 80.16
C ILE A 507 7.01 0.93 79.59
N MET A 508 7.73 1.87 78.91
CA MET A 508 7.12 3.00 78.22
C MET A 508 6.17 2.53 77.10
N PHE A 509 6.59 1.55 76.31
CA PHE A 509 5.77 1.05 75.20
C PHE A 509 4.51 0.35 75.69
N ALA A 510 4.64 -0.48 76.75
CA ALA A 510 3.51 -1.12 77.41
C ALA A 510 2.53 -0.08 78.03
N SER A 511 3.05 0.96 78.69
CA SER A 511 2.23 2.05 79.21
C SER A 511 1.45 2.81 78.11
N VAL A 512 2.10 3.11 77.03
CA VAL A 512 1.45 3.76 75.84
C VAL A 512 0.40 2.82 75.22
N ALA A 513 0.69 1.53 75.11
CA ALA A 513 -0.25 0.56 74.55
C ALA A 513 -1.51 0.40 75.48
N ILE A 514 -1.33 0.37 76.82
CA ILE A 514 -2.44 0.36 77.74
C ILE A 514 -3.24 1.66 77.67
N PHE A 515 -2.57 2.82 77.59
CA PHE A 515 -3.23 4.11 77.47
C PHE A 515 -4.06 4.21 76.16
N VAL A 516 -3.54 3.72 75.07
CA VAL A 516 -4.26 3.67 73.78
C VAL A 516 -5.44 2.71 73.86
N MET A 517 -5.27 1.53 74.50
CA MET A 517 -6.39 0.59 74.73
C MET A 517 -7.50 1.20 75.59
N VAL A 518 -7.16 1.98 76.60
CA VAL A 518 -8.13 2.66 77.44
C VAL A 518 -8.84 3.81 76.74
N LEU A 519 -8.19 4.43 75.76
CA LEU A 519 -8.80 5.49 74.98
C LEU A 519 -9.69 5.00 73.79
N ILE A 520 -9.47 3.81 73.31
CA ILE A 520 -10.22 3.20 72.22
C ILE A 520 -11.35 2.26 72.72
N GLY A 521 -11.25 1.76 73.89
CA GLY A 521 -12.28 0.91 74.56
C GLY A 521 -13.20 1.73 75.39
#